data_87c4320e105e816ee62724c2f9f33380
#
_entry.id   87c4320e105e816ee62724c2f9f33380
#
_cell.length_a   1.000
_cell.length_b   1.000
_cell.length_c   1.000
_cell.angle_alpha   90.00
_cell.angle_beta   90.00
_cell.angle_gamma   90.00
#
_symmetry.space_group_name_H-M   'P 1'
#
loop_
_entity.id
_entity.type
_entity.pdbx_description
1 polymer ?
#
loop_
_entity_poly.entity_id
_entity_poly.type
_entity_poly.pdbx_seq_one_letter_code
_entity_poly.pdbx_strand_id
1 'polypeptide(L)'
;MKYYKVLIIPILLIAMLSISCERDDICPDATPTTPRLIIDLLDALNPDTKKNVFDLVVIGVDNDDFLPDYIFQDTDDLILPLRTDDNTTEYILIKEASVNDNGTPNDNTDDFVDGNQDRITLNYSR
;
A
#
# COMPACT_ATOMS: atom_id res chain seq x y z
N MET A 1 -50.41 44.07 -2.38
CA MET A 1 -49.72 43.07 -1.56
C MET A 1 -49.87 41.60 -2.07
N LYS A 2 -50.43 41.32 -3.24
CA LYS A 2 -50.54 39.92 -3.75
C LYS A 2 -49.33 39.44 -4.58
N TYR A 3 -48.58 40.35 -5.18
CA TYR A 3 -47.45 40.00 -6.11
C TYR A 3 -46.12 39.75 -5.40
N TYR A 4 -45.99 40.12 -4.17
CA TYR A 4 -44.85 39.99 -3.32
C TYR A 4 -44.52 38.50 -3.01
N LYS A 5 -45.59 37.66 -2.82
CA LYS A 5 -45.42 36.23 -2.63
C LYS A 5 -44.92 35.49 -3.86
N VAL A 6 -45.27 35.98 -5.05
CA VAL A 6 -44.85 35.37 -6.32
C VAL A 6 -43.37 35.68 -6.62
N LEU A 7 -42.85 36.77 -6.10
CA LEU A 7 -41.46 37.19 -6.33
C LEU A 7 -40.50 36.52 -5.33
N ILE A 8 -40.97 36.20 -4.12
CA ILE A 8 -40.15 35.57 -3.06
C ILE A 8 -39.79 34.13 -3.41
N ILE A 9 -40.72 33.38 -4.04
CA ILE A 9 -40.51 31.99 -4.37
C ILE A 9 -39.31 31.76 -5.33
N PRO A 10 -39.17 32.48 -6.46
CA PRO A 10 -38.02 32.30 -7.33
C PRO A 10 -36.70 32.78 -6.70
N ILE A 11 -36.71 33.77 -5.86
CA ILE A 11 -35.52 34.26 -5.16
C ILE A 11 -35.03 33.21 -4.14
N LEU A 12 -35.96 32.58 -3.43
CA LEU A 12 -35.64 31.50 -2.50
C LEU A 12 -35.11 30.26 -3.22
N LEU A 13 -35.65 29.95 -4.41
CA LEU A 13 -35.18 28.82 -5.23
C LEU A 13 -33.77 29.05 -5.77
N ILE A 14 -33.45 30.28 -6.19
CA ILE A 14 -32.11 30.65 -6.66
C ILE A 14 -31.11 30.63 -5.49
N ALA A 15 -31.49 31.05 -4.31
CA ALA A 15 -30.65 30.97 -3.12
C ALA A 15 -30.34 29.54 -2.70
N MET A 16 -31.27 28.60 -2.87
CA MET A 16 -31.03 27.19 -2.59
C MET A 16 -30.06 26.52 -3.60
N LEU A 17 -30.03 26.97 -4.84
CA LEU A 17 -29.13 26.45 -5.88
C LEU A 17 -27.68 26.96 -5.69
N SER A 18 -27.47 28.02 -4.90
CA SER A 18 -26.14 28.60 -4.63
C SER A 18 -25.40 27.92 -3.46
N ILE A 19 -26.03 26.98 -2.77
CA ILE A 19 -25.41 26.24 -1.62
C ILE A 19 -24.88 24.87 -2.06
N SER A 20 -24.73 24.65 -3.38
CA SER A 20 -23.94 23.52 -3.86
C SER A 20 -22.46 23.88 -3.71
N CYS A 21 -21.98 23.83 -2.48
CA CYS A 21 -20.56 23.75 -2.24
C CYS A 21 -20.14 22.35 -2.70
N GLU A 22 -19.59 22.25 -3.92
CA GLU A 22 -18.76 21.10 -4.26
C GLU A 22 -17.66 21.06 -3.20
N ARG A 23 -17.65 20.01 -2.40
CA ARG A 23 -16.45 19.62 -1.67
C ARG A 23 -15.45 19.24 -2.74
N ASP A 24 -14.62 20.18 -3.12
CA ASP A 24 -13.34 19.85 -3.73
C ASP A 24 -12.61 19.01 -2.69
N ASP A 25 -12.62 17.69 -2.87
CA ASP A 25 -11.75 16.75 -2.18
C ASP A 25 -10.31 16.96 -2.67
N ILE A 26 -9.83 18.21 -2.57
CA ILE A 26 -8.41 18.50 -2.65
C ILE A 26 -7.87 17.99 -1.32
N CYS A 27 -7.29 16.80 -1.35
CA CYS A 27 -6.43 16.33 -0.26
C CYS A 27 -5.48 17.50 0.04
N PRO A 28 -5.45 18.03 1.28
CA PRO A 28 -4.52 19.10 1.60
C PRO A 28 -3.11 18.64 1.23
N ASP A 29 -2.35 19.47 0.52
CA ASP A 29 -0.95 19.22 0.11
C ASP A 29 -0.02 18.81 1.28
N ALA A 30 -0.54 18.86 2.49
CA ALA A 30 0.13 18.50 3.74
C ALA A 30 -0.23 17.10 4.26
N THR A 31 -0.97 16.27 3.51
CA THR A 31 -1.13 14.86 3.93
C THR A 31 0.19 14.13 3.64
N PRO A 32 0.99 13.77 4.67
CA PRO A 32 2.23 13.06 4.44
C PRO A 32 1.90 11.71 3.81
N THR A 33 2.16 11.58 2.52
CA THR A 33 2.09 10.29 1.83
C THR A 33 3.41 9.56 2.07
N THR A 34 3.33 8.33 2.55
CA THR A 34 4.51 7.47 2.64
C THR A 34 5.07 7.25 1.24
N PRO A 35 6.31 7.67 0.96
CA PRO A 35 6.93 7.41 -0.33
C PRO A 35 7.04 5.90 -0.56
N ARG A 36 6.92 5.47 -1.81
CA ARG A 36 6.95 4.05 -2.19
C ARG A 36 7.97 3.85 -3.30
N LEU A 37 8.71 2.75 -3.22
CA LEU A 37 9.55 2.27 -4.29
C LEU A 37 8.82 1.18 -5.07
N ILE A 38 8.77 1.31 -6.40
CA ILE A 38 8.20 0.29 -7.29
C ILE A 38 9.37 -0.45 -7.93
N ILE A 39 9.38 -1.77 -7.83
CA ILE A 39 10.41 -2.67 -8.36
C ILE A 39 9.74 -3.68 -9.27
N ASP A 40 10.12 -3.72 -10.55
CA ASP A 40 9.71 -4.78 -11.46
C ASP A 40 10.62 -6.01 -11.28
N LEU A 41 10.03 -7.17 -11.16
CA LEU A 41 10.74 -8.45 -11.08
C LEU A 41 10.92 -9.00 -12.49
N LEU A 42 12.18 -9.18 -12.92
CA LEU A 42 12.51 -9.56 -14.29
C LEU A 42 13.13 -10.97 -14.33
N ASP A 43 12.94 -11.64 -15.46
CA ASP A 43 13.61 -12.93 -15.70
C ASP A 43 15.12 -12.71 -15.93
N ALA A 44 15.96 -13.38 -15.16
CA ALA A 44 17.40 -13.28 -15.26
C ALA A 44 17.96 -13.73 -16.63
N LEU A 45 17.23 -14.59 -17.35
CA LEU A 45 17.61 -15.07 -18.69
C LEU A 45 17.03 -14.18 -19.79
N ASN A 46 15.96 -13.44 -19.52
CA ASN A 46 15.32 -12.53 -20.46
C ASN A 46 14.88 -11.25 -19.72
N PRO A 47 15.78 -10.27 -19.51
CA PRO A 47 15.53 -9.08 -18.70
C PRO A 47 14.44 -8.14 -19.23
N ASP A 48 13.95 -8.34 -20.44
CA ASP A 48 12.84 -7.57 -21.02
C ASP A 48 11.47 -8.16 -20.64
N THR A 49 11.46 -9.28 -19.92
CA THR A 49 10.24 -10.00 -19.53
C THR A 49 10.07 -10.01 -18.03
N LYS A 50 8.90 -9.59 -17.55
CA LYS A 50 8.53 -9.72 -16.13
C LYS A 50 8.40 -11.20 -15.77
N LYS A 51 8.77 -11.52 -14.54
CA LYS A 51 8.70 -12.87 -13.99
C LYS A 51 7.95 -12.88 -12.67
N ASN A 52 6.90 -13.69 -12.60
CA ASN A 52 6.19 -13.94 -11.35
C ASN A 52 7.09 -14.63 -10.33
N VAL A 53 7.04 -14.14 -9.11
CA VAL A 53 7.49 -14.81 -7.90
C VAL A 53 6.25 -15.35 -7.21
N PHE A 54 6.29 -16.62 -6.82
CA PHE A 54 5.17 -17.33 -6.21
C PHE A 54 5.32 -17.37 -4.69
N ASP A 55 4.18 -17.34 -3.99
CA ASP A 55 4.11 -17.41 -2.53
C ASP A 55 5.10 -16.46 -1.85
N LEU A 56 5.13 -15.19 -2.32
CA LEU A 56 6.03 -14.18 -1.77
C LEU A 56 5.51 -13.70 -0.43
N VAL A 57 6.42 -13.66 0.55
CA VAL A 57 6.23 -12.99 1.83
C VAL A 57 7.27 -11.89 1.98
N VAL A 58 6.84 -10.69 2.41
CA VAL A 58 7.73 -9.56 2.68
C VAL A 58 7.61 -9.13 4.13
N ILE A 59 8.76 -8.97 4.80
CA ILE A 59 8.86 -8.60 6.21
C ILE A 59 9.72 -7.34 6.32
N GLY A 60 9.26 -6.34 7.09
CA GLY A 60 10.05 -5.18 7.45
C GLY A 60 11.08 -5.54 8.53
N VAL A 61 12.37 -5.24 8.30
CA VAL A 61 13.45 -5.65 9.23
C VAL A 61 13.38 -4.90 10.57
N ASP A 62 12.97 -3.64 10.56
CA ASP A 62 13.00 -2.79 11.77
C ASP A 62 11.90 -3.11 12.79
N ASN A 63 10.81 -3.72 12.35
CA ASN A 63 9.64 -3.98 13.19
C ASN A 63 9.18 -5.45 13.17
N ASP A 64 9.84 -6.28 12.36
CA ASP A 64 9.50 -7.69 12.13
C ASP A 64 8.03 -7.92 11.69
N ASP A 65 7.38 -6.86 11.14
CA ASP A 65 6.00 -6.94 10.66
C ASP A 65 5.93 -7.39 9.21
N PHE A 66 4.94 -8.22 8.91
CA PHE A 66 4.62 -8.61 7.55
C PHE A 66 3.99 -7.44 6.80
N LEU A 67 4.38 -7.23 5.54
CA LEU A 67 3.65 -6.34 4.65
C LEU A 67 2.34 -7.01 4.22
N PRO A 68 1.16 -6.41 4.52
CA PRO A 68 -0.12 -7.06 4.29
C PRO A 68 -0.40 -7.43 2.83
N ASP A 69 0.18 -6.67 1.89
CA ASP A 69 0.01 -6.88 0.46
C ASP A 69 0.84 -8.06 -0.07
N TYR A 70 1.78 -8.58 0.75
CA TYR A 70 2.72 -9.64 0.38
C TYR A 70 2.78 -10.74 1.45
N ILE A 71 1.65 -11.40 1.67
CA ILE A 71 1.54 -12.57 2.54
C ILE A 71 1.11 -13.75 1.67
N PHE A 72 2.06 -14.59 1.24
CA PHE A 72 1.88 -15.69 0.28
C PHE A 72 1.25 -15.21 -1.03
N GLN A 73 1.76 -14.09 -1.56
CA GLN A 73 1.23 -13.45 -2.76
C GLN A 73 2.08 -13.78 -4.00
N ASP A 74 1.39 -14.09 -5.10
CA ASP A 74 2.03 -14.20 -6.43
C ASP A 74 2.09 -12.82 -7.07
N THR A 75 3.29 -12.35 -7.44
CA THR A 75 3.47 -11.03 -8.04
C THR A 75 4.67 -10.97 -8.97
N ASP A 76 4.62 -10.05 -9.93
CA ASP A 76 5.72 -9.70 -10.83
C ASP A 76 6.28 -8.29 -10.57
N ASP A 77 5.76 -7.61 -9.54
CA ASP A 77 6.27 -6.33 -9.07
C ASP A 77 6.19 -6.22 -7.54
N LEU A 78 6.92 -5.26 -6.99
CA LEU A 78 6.89 -4.91 -5.57
C LEU A 78 6.64 -3.42 -5.41
N ILE A 79 5.76 -3.06 -4.48
CA ILE A 79 5.52 -1.68 -4.06
C ILE A 79 5.89 -1.58 -2.58
N LEU A 80 7.11 -1.15 -2.32
CA LEU A 80 7.67 -1.12 -0.97
C LEU A 80 7.57 0.28 -0.36
N PRO A 81 6.89 0.47 0.79
CA PRO A 81 6.88 1.74 1.50
C PRO A 81 8.30 2.09 1.98
N LEU A 82 8.67 3.37 1.90
CA LEU A 82 9.95 3.85 2.41
C LEU A 82 9.73 4.56 3.76
N ARG A 83 10.66 4.41 4.67
CA ARG A 83 10.63 5.12 5.95
C ARG A 83 10.72 6.63 5.73
N THR A 84 10.01 7.38 6.55
CA THR A 84 10.03 8.86 6.55
C THR A 84 10.88 9.45 7.66
N ASP A 85 11.29 8.63 8.61
CA ASP A 85 12.11 8.99 9.78
C ASP A 85 13.59 8.63 9.60
N ASP A 86 13.94 7.80 8.62
CA ASP A 86 15.31 7.40 8.28
C ASP A 86 15.56 7.53 6.76
N ASN A 87 16.82 7.42 6.34
CA ASN A 87 17.26 7.37 4.95
C ASN A 87 17.55 5.93 4.47
N THR A 88 17.23 4.96 5.29
CA THR A 88 17.41 3.53 5.00
C THR A 88 16.14 2.78 5.35
N THR A 89 15.73 1.86 4.48
CA THR A 89 14.65 0.90 4.75
C THR A 89 15.13 -0.48 4.35
N GLU A 90 14.88 -1.48 5.17
CA GLU A 90 15.28 -2.86 4.90
C GLU A 90 14.09 -3.80 4.92
N TYR A 91 14.10 -4.75 3.98
CA TYR A 91 13.10 -5.80 3.86
C TYR A 91 13.73 -7.16 3.71
N ILE A 92 13.08 -8.17 4.27
CA ILE A 92 13.33 -9.58 3.99
C ILE A 92 12.25 -10.03 3.00
N LEU A 93 12.68 -10.61 1.89
CA LEU A 93 11.83 -11.21 0.86
C LEU A 93 11.97 -12.72 0.95
N ILE A 94 10.86 -13.43 1.12
CA ILE A 94 10.84 -14.90 1.18
C ILE A 94 9.99 -15.37 0.01
N LYS A 95 10.61 -15.94 -1.01
CA LYS A 95 9.91 -16.54 -2.14
C LYS A 95 9.69 -18.04 -1.93
N GLU A 96 8.64 -18.56 -2.57
CA GLU A 96 8.23 -19.96 -2.38
C GLU A 96 8.01 -20.25 -0.90
N ALA A 97 7.39 -19.25 -0.21
CA ALA A 97 7.20 -19.29 1.22
C ALA A 97 6.13 -20.31 1.62
N SER A 98 6.33 -20.94 2.74
CA SER A 98 5.37 -21.87 3.36
C SER A 98 5.40 -21.74 4.87
N VAL A 99 4.29 -22.06 5.53
CA VAL A 99 4.27 -22.16 6.98
C VAL A 99 4.88 -23.48 7.39
N ASN A 100 5.86 -23.42 8.29
CA ASN A 100 6.47 -24.58 8.91
C ASN A 100 5.94 -24.70 10.34
N ASP A 101 5.24 -25.78 10.64
CA ASP A 101 4.61 -26.06 11.94
C ASP A 101 5.59 -26.65 12.98
N ASN A 102 6.88 -26.64 12.67
CA ASN A 102 7.94 -27.18 13.54
C ASN A 102 7.67 -28.62 14.05
N GLY A 103 6.80 -29.35 13.36
CA GLY A 103 6.37 -30.72 13.74
C GLY A 103 5.33 -30.75 14.86
N THR A 104 4.67 -29.64 15.15
CA THR A 104 3.64 -29.49 16.21
C THR A 104 2.29 -29.03 15.64
N PRO A 105 1.55 -29.87 14.87
CA PRO A 105 0.37 -29.46 14.08
C PRO A 105 -0.80 -28.83 14.87
N ASN A 106 -0.78 -28.91 16.20
CA ASN A 106 -1.82 -28.37 17.07
C ASN A 106 -1.35 -27.17 17.92
N ASP A 107 -0.12 -26.71 17.72
CA ASP A 107 0.46 -25.57 18.42
C ASP A 107 1.04 -24.57 17.41
N ASN A 108 0.34 -23.49 17.18
CA ASN A 108 0.73 -22.45 16.20
C ASN A 108 1.65 -21.40 16.84
N THR A 109 2.09 -21.60 18.07
CA THR A 109 2.93 -20.61 18.77
C THR A 109 4.40 -20.67 18.36
N ASP A 110 4.82 -21.76 17.75
CA ASP A 110 6.17 -22.00 17.25
C ASP A 110 6.25 -22.11 15.72
N ASP A 111 5.14 -21.81 15.02
CA ASP A 111 5.09 -21.73 13.57
C ASP A 111 5.97 -20.61 13.05
N PHE A 112 6.64 -20.84 11.93
CA PHE A 112 7.43 -19.82 11.25
C PHE A 112 7.29 -19.94 9.72
N VAL A 113 7.61 -18.84 9.04
CA VAL A 113 7.64 -18.80 7.57
C VAL A 113 9.00 -19.29 7.10
N ASP A 114 8.99 -20.37 6.32
CA ASP A 114 10.17 -20.95 5.66
C ASP A 114 10.11 -20.69 4.15
N GLY A 115 11.27 -20.64 3.49
CA GLY A 115 11.37 -20.41 2.05
C GLY A 115 12.74 -19.87 1.65
N ASN A 116 12.85 -19.47 0.38
CA ASN A 116 14.10 -18.88 -0.13
C ASN A 116 14.15 -17.39 0.22
N GLN A 117 15.01 -17.03 1.15
CA GLN A 117 15.10 -15.71 1.77
C GLN A 117 16.21 -14.86 1.19
N ASP A 118 15.86 -13.61 0.83
CA ASP A 118 16.77 -12.56 0.41
C ASP A 118 16.53 -11.28 1.24
N ARG A 119 17.57 -10.45 1.43
CA ARG A 119 17.46 -9.15 2.09
C ARG A 119 17.71 -8.03 1.09
N ILE A 120 16.83 -7.03 1.09
CA ILE A 120 16.99 -5.78 0.34
C ILE A 120 17.23 -4.63 1.32
N THR A 121 18.30 -3.85 1.08
CA THR A 121 18.57 -2.60 1.79
C THR A 121 18.42 -1.43 0.81
N LEU A 122 17.49 -0.52 1.08
CA LEU A 122 17.18 0.64 0.28
C LEU A 122 17.76 1.89 0.95
N ASN A 123 18.73 2.53 0.30
CA ASN A 123 19.31 3.79 0.74
C ASN A 123 18.84 4.92 -0.18
N TYR A 124 18.32 5.99 0.40
CA TYR A 124 17.76 7.14 -0.32
C TYR A 124 18.04 8.45 0.42
N SER A 125 17.97 9.56 -0.32
CA SER A 125 18.07 10.91 0.26
C SER A 125 16.72 11.62 0.17
N ARG A 126 16.43 12.44 1.13
CA ARG A 126 15.24 13.30 1.21
C ARG A 126 15.60 14.75 1.03
#